data_9368827c29fef6f350c15899872b7835
#
_entry.id   9368827c29fef6f350c15899872b7835
#
_cell.length_a   1.000
_cell.length_b   1.000
_cell.length_c   1.000
_cell.angle_alpha   90.00
_cell.angle_beta   90.00
_cell.angle_gamma   90.00
#
_symmetry.space_group_name_H-M   'P 1'
#
loop_
_entity.id
_entity.type
_entity.pdbx_description
1 polymer ?
#
loop_
_entity_poly.entity_id
_entity_poly.type
_entity_poly.pdbx_seq_one_letter_code
_entity_poly.pdbx_strand_id
1 'polypeptide(L)'
;MNYLHLGHGCVVRDDEIVGVFDLDITSQSHLTRKYLAACEKAGEVESASEDLPRSFVVCEGGGRRKLILSPMNTATLLKRSVEC
;
A
#
# COMPACT_ATOMS: atom_id res chain seq x y z
N MET A 1 11.36 3.03 16.17
CA MET A 1 10.28 2.51 15.34
C MET A 1 9.87 3.58 14.35
N ASN A 2 9.87 3.26 13.08
CA ASN A 2 9.62 4.23 12.03
C ASN A 2 8.23 4.08 11.43
N TYR A 3 7.72 5.17 10.90
CA TYR A 3 6.42 5.21 10.24
C TYR A 3 6.58 5.68 8.81
N LEU A 4 5.76 5.16 7.93
CA LEU A 4 5.74 5.57 6.52
C LEU A 4 4.43 6.30 6.24
N HIS A 5 4.54 7.53 5.73
CA HIS A 5 3.38 8.31 5.32
C HIS A 5 2.96 7.92 3.90
N LEU A 6 1.72 7.49 3.77
CA LEU A 6 1.17 7.02 2.48
C LEU A 6 0.29 8.05 1.79
N GLY A 7 -0.06 9.14 2.48
CA GLY A 7 -0.91 10.19 1.95
C GLY A 7 -1.57 10.96 3.10
N HIS A 8 -2.64 11.67 2.82
CA HIS A 8 -3.34 12.57 3.73
C HIS A 8 -3.65 11.96 5.12
N GLY A 9 -2.69 12.07 6.03
CA GLY A 9 -2.86 11.56 7.39
C GLY A 9 -2.78 10.05 7.55
N CYS A 10 -2.57 9.32 6.48
CA CYS A 10 -2.45 7.86 6.54
C CYS A 10 -0.99 7.49 6.81
N VAL A 11 -0.75 6.83 7.94
CA VAL A 11 0.59 6.45 8.39
C VAL A 11 0.57 4.97 8.79
N VAL A 12 1.58 4.22 8.37
CA VAL A 12 1.76 2.83 8.77
C VAL A 12 3.13 2.63 9.38
N ARG A 13 3.24 1.62 10.23
CA ARG A 13 4.52 1.24 10.81
C ARG A 13 5.34 0.50 9.77
N ASP A 14 6.61 0.83 9.64
CA ASP A 14 7.45 0.21 8.62
C ASP A 14 7.67 -1.29 8.88
N ASP A 15 7.64 -1.72 10.14
CA ASP A 15 7.80 -3.13 10.49
C ASP A 15 6.58 -3.99 10.12
N GLU A 16 5.46 -3.36 9.81
CA GLU A 16 4.25 -4.05 9.35
C GLU A 16 4.16 -4.14 7.83
N ILE A 17 5.04 -3.45 7.11
CA ILE A 17 5.00 -3.44 5.64
C ILE A 17 5.56 -4.74 5.08
N VAL A 18 4.74 -5.45 4.32
CA VAL A 18 5.14 -6.66 3.59
C VAL A 18 5.73 -6.30 2.24
N GLY A 19 5.15 -5.33 1.56
CA GLY A 19 5.64 -4.90 0.26
C GLY A 19 4.97 -3.63 -0.23
N VAL A 20 5.64 -2.97 -1.16
CA VAL A 20 5.15 -1.77 -1.85
C VAL A 20 5.18 -2.05 -3.34
N PHE A 21 4.07 -1.83 -4.01
CA PHE A 21 3.90 -2.22 -5.41
C PHE A 21 3.38 -1.07 -6.25
N ASP A 22 3.85 -1.01 -7.49
CA ASP A 22 3.42 -0.02 -8.47
C ASP A 22 2.16 -0.51 -9.17
N LEU A 23 1.08 0.29 -9.14
CA LEU A 23 -0.18 -0.08 -9.75
C LEU A 23 -0.13 -0.10 -11.29
N ASP A 24 0.69 0.77 -11.87
CA ASP A 24 0.81 0.84 -13.32
C ASP A 24 1.46 -0.41 -13.90
N ILE A 25 2.39 -1.00 -13.16
CA ILE A 25 3.12 -2.20 -13.59
C ILE A 25 2.41 -3.47 -13.13
N THR A 26 2.11 -3.56 -11.84
CA THR A 26 1.60 -4.80 -11.24
C THR A 26 0.13 -5.05 -11.56
N SER A 27 -0.66 -4.00 -11.83
CA SER A 27 -2.07 -4.18 -12.17
C SER A 27 -2.29 -4.84 -13.53
N GLN A 28 -1.25 -4.94 -14.36
CA GLN A 28 -1.31 -5.67 -15.62
C GLN A 28 -1.24 -7.17 -15.40
N SER A 29 -0.75 -7.61 -14.24
CA SER A 29 -0.70 -9.01 -13.91
C SER A 29 -2.09 -9.53 -13.52
N HIS A 30 -2.47 -10.65 -14.12
CA HIS A 30 -3.74 -11.30 -13.80
C HIS A 30 -3.82 -11.72 -12.33
N LEU A 31 -2.72 -12.25 -11.80
CA LEU A 31 -2.64 -12.67 -10.40
C LEU A 31 -2.75 -11.49 -9.44
N THR A 32 -2.11 -10.38 -9.77
CA THR A 32 -2.19 -9.16 -8.95
C THR A 32 -3.62 -8.62 -8.91
N ARG A 33 -4.30 -8.56 -10.07
CA ARG A 33 -5.68 -8.11 -10.12
C ARG A 33 -6.61 -9.02 -9.31
N LYS A 34 -6.36 -10.32 -9.36
CA LYS A 34 -7.12 -11.29 -8.58
C LYS A 34 -6.92 -11.07 -7.09
N TYR A 35 -5.68 -10.82 -6.67
CA TYR A 35 -5.33 -10.53 -5.28
C TYR A 35 -6.01 -9.25 -4.78
N LEU A 36 -5.95 -8.18 -5.58
CA LEU A 36 -6.57 -6.90 -5.23
C LEU A 36 -8.09 -7.04 -5.09
N ALA A 37 -8.72 -7.76 -6.01
CA ALA A 37 -10.15 -8.00 -5.96
C ALA A 37 -10.55 -8.80 -4.71
N ALA A 38 -9.75 -9.80 -4.33
CA ALA A 38 -9.99 -10.59 -3.14
C ALA A 38 -9.87 -9.75 -1.87
N CYS A 39 -8.87 -8.86 -1.78
CA CYS A 39 -8.71 -7.96 -0.65
C CYS A 39 -9.87 -6.97 -0.55
N GLU A 40 -10.31 -6.43 -1.67
CA GLU A 40 -11.44 -5.50 -1.72
C GLU A 40 -12.72 -6.18 -1.24
N LYS A 41 -12.95 -7.40 -1.71
CA LYS A 41 -14.12 -8.20 -1.31
C LYS A 41 -14.12 -8.51 0.18
N ALA A 42 -12.93 -8.71 0.75
CA ALA A 42 -12.78 -8.99 2.18
C ALA A 42 -12.82 -7.72 3.04
N GLY A 43 -12.92 -6.53 2.44
CA GLY A 43 -12.92 -5.28 3.17
C GLY A 43 -11.57 -4.88 3.73
N GLU A 44 -10.49 -5.41 3.17
CA GLU A 44 -9.12 -5.17 3.62
C GLU A 44 -8.42 -4.03 2.89
N VAL A 45 -9.11 -3.37 1.95
CA VAL A 45 -8.54 -2.28 1.16
C VAL A 45 -8.90 -0.94 1.78
N GLU A 46 -7.91 -0.10 1.96
CA GLU A 46 -8.08 1.25 2.47
C GLU A 46 -7.41 2.22 1.49
N SER A 47 -8.00 3.41 1.34
CA SER A 47 -7.42 4.43 0.47
C SER A 47 -6.81 5.54 1.32
N ALA A 48 -5.55 5.89 1.05
CA ALA A 48 -4.87 6.94 1.79
C ALA A 48 -5.30 8.34 1.35
N SER A 49 -5.96 8.45 0.20
CA SER A 49 -6.38 9.73 -0.37
C SER A 49 -7.51 9.50 -1.36
N GLU A 50 -8.25 10.56 -1.67
CA GLU A 50 -9.26 10.54 -2.72
C GLU A 50 -8.65 10.66 -4.11
N ASP A 51 -7.36 10.99 -4.19
CA ASP A 51 -6.65 11.09 -5.47
C ASP A 51 -6.48 9.72 -6.10
N LEU A 52 -6.24 9.72 -7.41
CA LEU A 52 -6.02 8.49 -8.15
C LEU A 52 -4.81 7.74 -7.59
N PRO A 53 -4.97 6.48 -7.17
CA PRO A 53 -3.85 5.73 -6.59
C PRO A 53 -2.80 5.36 -7.64
N ARG A 54 -1.54 5.42 -7.26
CA ARG A 54 -0.40 5.08 -8.11
C ARG A 54 0.36 3.87 -7.59
N SER A 55 0.19 3.56 -6.30
CA SER A 55 0.84 2.42 -5.68
C SER A 55 -0.08 1.80 -4.63
N PHE A 56 0.27 0.61 -4.19
CA PHE A 56 -0.38 0.01 -3.04
C PHE A 56 0.64 -0.60 -2.12
N VAL A 57 0.33 -0.57 -0.83
CA VAL A 57 1.18 -1.10 0.23
C VAL A 57 0.45 -2.23 0.92
N VAL A 58 1.10 -3.38 1.03
CA VAL A 58 0.56 -4.52 1.76
C VAL A 58 1.17 -4.52 3.16
N CYS A 59 0.32 -4.51 4.16
CA CYS A 59 0.73 -4.51 5.56
C CYS A 59 0.14 -5.71 6.29
N GLU A 60 0.91 -6.26 7.22
CA GLU A 60 0.42 -7.31 8.13
C GLU A 60 0.83 -6.97 9.56
N GLY A 61 -0.12 -7.01 10.46
CA GLY A 61 0.12 -6.74 11.87
C GLY A 61 -1.05 -7.22 12.70
N GLY A 62 -0.76 -7.76 13.89
CA GLY A 62 -1.79 -8.23 14.81
C GLY A 62 -2.69 -9.32 14.24
N GLY A 63 -2.19 -10.14 13.33
CA GLY A 63 -2.96 -11.20 12.69
C GLY A 63 -3.89 -10.72 11.58
N ARG A 64 -3.79 -9.45 11.20
CA ARG A 64 -4.62 -8.86 10.16
C ARG A 64 -3.77 -8.37 8.99
N ARG A 65 -4.31 -8.53 7.79
CA ARG A 65 -3.70 -8.00 6.58
C ARG A 65 -4.48 -6.75 6.14
N LYS A 66 -3.76 -5.78 5.62
CA LYS A 66 -4.34 -4.54 5.15
C LYS A 66 -3.64 -4.11 3.88
N LEU A 67 -4.40 -3.69 2.90
CA LEU A 67 -3.86 -3.18 1.64
C LEU A 67 -4.26 -1.71 1.53
N ILE A 68 -3.28 -0.84 1.36
CA ILE A 68 -3.51 0.61 1.34
C ILE A 68 -3.13 1.16 -0.02
N LEU A 69 -4.08 1.81 -0.67
CA LEU A 69 -3.86 2.50 -1.94
C LEU A 69 -3.30 3.89 -1.66
N SER A 70 -2.20 4.23 -2.32
CA SER A 70 -1.52 5.50 -2.12
C SER A 70 -1.43 6.29 -3.43
N PRO A 71 -1.60 7.62 -3.39
CA PRO A 71 -1.40 8.47 -4.57
C PRO A 71 0.07 8.69 -4.89
N MET A 72 0.97 8.29 -3.98
CA MET A 72 2.41 8.43 -4.18
C MET A 72 2.95 7.28 -5.01
N ASN A 73 3.98 7.53 -5.83
CA ASN A 73 4.63 6.46 -6.57
C ASN A 73 5.57 5.67 -5.66
N THR A 74 5.96 4.47 -6.10
CA THR A 74 6.80 3.57 -5.30
C THR A 74 8.16 4.18 -4.99
N ALA A 75 8.74 4.93 -5.91
CA ALA A 75 10.03 5.57 -5.69
C ALA A 75 9.98 6.56 -4.53
N THR A 76 8.92 7.35 -4.46
CA THR A 76 8.72 8.31 -3.36
C THR A 76 8.56 7.59 -2.03
N LEU A 77 7.77 6.50 -2.00
CA LEU A 77 7.55 5.73 -0.79
C LEU A 77 8.84 5.06 -0.30
N LEU A 78 9.61 4.50 -1.22
CA LEU A 78 10.89 3.87 -0.88
C LEU A 78 11.88 4.90 -0.33
N LYS A 79 11.93 6.08 -0.93
CA LYS A 79 12.79 7.16 -0.45
C LYS A 79 12.43 7.57 0.96
N ARG A 80 11.16 7.72 1.26
CA ARG A 80 10.68 8.08 2.60
C ARG A 80 11.02 7.00 3.63
N SER A 81 10.91 5.73 3.23
CA SER A 81 11.25 4.60 4.09
C SER A 81 12.74 4.63 4.49
N VAL A 82 13.62 4.98 3.54
CA VAL A 82 15.06 5.04 3.78
C VAL A 82 15.44 6.24 4.66
N GLU A 83 14.75 7.35 4.51
CA GLU A 83 15.02 8.58 5.25
C GLU A 83 14.54 8.55 6.70
N CYS A 84 13.73 7.60 7.07
CA CYS A 84 13.29 7.43 8.46
C CYS A 84 14.40 6.83 9.36
#